data_bc1e8f76474db4e507b35141ecd05e1b
#
_entry.id   bc1e8f76474db4e507b35141ecd05e1b
#
_cell.length_a   1.000
_cell.length_b   1.000
_cell.length_c   1.000
_cell.angle_alpha   90.00
_cell.angle_beta   90.00
_cell.angle_gamma   90.00
#
_symmetry.space_group_name_H-M   'P 1'
#
loop_
_entity.id
_entity.type
_entity.pdbx_description
1 polymer ?
#
loop_
_entity_poly.entity_id
_entity_poly.type
_entity_poly.pdbx_seq_one_letter_code
_entity_poly.pdbx_strand_id
1 'polypeptide(L)'
;MKCSEVIEVLGRLAPESCACDWDNPGLLAGRSDKEVKKIYIALDATDQVVEAAIKAGADMLLTHHPLIFKAIKKVNDQNFITRRLVKLIQADISYYAMHTNFDAAPGCMADLAAERLFLKDTEPLECMGDMEINGNPVAYGIGKTGNLAGKLTVKALAEKVKQAFDLPFVLVYGEELMDMEIEKVALCPGAGGSVIEEAIRAGAKALVTGDISHHQGIDAAARDMAVIDAGHYGMEHIFIQYMAGYLKENLPSDVEVVTAPSAWLTVLL
;
A
#
# COMPACT_ATOMS: atom_id res chain seq x y z
N MET A 1 16.58 7.62 19.25
CA MET A 1 16.78 6.15 19.17
C MET A 1 17.58 5.82 17.92
N LYS A 2 18.14 4.62 17.79
CA LYS A 2 18.89 4.23 16.58
C LYS A 2 17.94 3.87 15.43
N CYS A 3 18.39 4.03 14.19
CA CYS A 3 17.64 3.62 13.01
C CYS A 3 17.29 2.11 13.05
N SER A 4 18.21 1.24 13.51
CA SER A 4 17.95 -0.19 13.72
C SER A 4 16.79 -0.46 14.70
N GLU A 5 16.64 0.34 15.74
CA GLU A 5 15.53 0.19 16.70
C GLU A 5 14.18 0.62 16.07
N VAL A 6 14.19 1.64 15.20
CA VAL A 6 12.99 1.98 14.39
C VAL A 6 12.64 0.84 13.46
N ILE A 7 13.63 0.25 12.78
CA ILE A 7 13.43 -0.90 11.88
C ILE A 7 12.85 -2.11 12.63
N GLU A 8 13.28 -2.37 13.86
CA GLU A 8 12.68 -3.42 14.69
C GLU A 8 11.20 -3.15 15.01
N VAL A 9 10.84 -1.88 15.25
CA VAL A 9 9.42 -1.50 15.44
C VAL A 9 8.61 -1.73 14.18
N LEU A 10 9.12 -1.32 13.00
CA LEU A 10 8.49 -1.55 11.71
C LEU A 10 8.34 -3.06 11.41
N GLY A 11 9.40 -3.84 11.71
CA GLY A 11 9.42 -5.29 11.49
C GLY A 11 8.45 -6.07 12.39
N ARG A 12 8.06 -5.53 13.55
CA ARG A 12 6.99 -6.14 14.36
C ARG A 12 5.60 -5.99 13.72
N LEU A 13 5.38 -4.91 12.98
CA LEU A 13 4.12 -4.68 12.26
C LEU A 13 4.05 -5.50 10.97
N ALA A 14 5.06 -5.36 10.13
CA ALA A 14 5.12 -6.01 8.81
C ALA A 14 6.56 -6.51 8.54
N PRO A 15 6.90 -7.74 8.98
CA PRO A 15 8.21 -8.33 8.75
C PRO A 15 8.57 -8.36 7.25
N GLU A 16 9.83 -8.16 6.91
CA GLU A 16 10.31 -8.27 5.52
C GLU A 16 10.05 -9.68 4.94
N SER A 17 9.95 -10.70 5.79
CA SER A 17 9.59 -12.08 5.38
C SER A 17 8.15 -12.22 4.86
N CYS A 18 7.28 -11.23 5.07
CA CYS A 18 5.94 -11.18 4.48
C CYS A 18 5.93 -10.60 3.06
N ALA A 19 7.08 -10.17 2.54
CA ALA A 19 7.17 -9.63 1.19
C ALA A 19 7.13 -10.72 0.13
N CYS A 20 6.69 -10.35 -1.08
CA CYS A 20 6.83 -11.20 -2.25
C CYS A 20 8.31 -11.42 -2.60
N ASP A 21 8.67 -12.60 -3.11
CA ASP A 21 10.05 -12.99 -3.43
C ASP A 21 10.76 -12.05 -4.41
N TRP A 22 10.01 -11.38 -5.28
CA TRP A 22 10.53 -10.45 -6.28
C TRP A 22 10.73 -9.03 -5.76
N ASP A 23 10.26 -8.73 -4.55
CA ASP A 23 10.23 -7.38 -3.98
C ASP A 23 11.54 -7.01 -3.28
N ASN A 24 11.65 -5.73 -2.88
CA ASN A 24 12.84 -5.19 -2.25
C ASN A 24 12.48 -4.18 -1.14
N PRO A 25 11.75 -4.59 -0.08
CA PRO A 25 11.50 -3.73 1.07
C PRO A 25 12.72 -3.63 1.99
N GLY A 26 12.63 -2.82 3.03
CA GLY A 26 13.66 -2.71 4.06
C GLY A 26 14.50 -1.45 3.96
N LEU A 27 15.69 -1.47 4.59
CA LEU A 27 16.64 -0.35 4.56
C LEU A 27 17.39 -0.33 3.24
N LEU A 28 16.96 0.55 2.32
CA LEU A 28 17.48 0.59 0.94
C LEU A 28 18.66 1.55 0.76
N ALA A 29 18.81 2.53 1.63
CA ALA A 29 19.96 3.44 1.65
C ALA A 29 20.17 4.02 3.05
N GLY A 30 21.41 4.44 3.35
CA GLY A 30 21.74 5.08 4.63
C GLY A 30 22.34 4.12 5.63
N ARG A 31 22.21 4.43 6.93
CA ARG A 31 22.91 3.74 8.02
C ARG A 31 21.95 3.31 9.12
N SER A 32 22.08 2.07 9.57
CA SER A 32 21.26 1.51 10.65
C SER A 32 21.69 1.97 12.06
N ASP A 33 22.92 2.44 12.21
CA ASP A 33 23.52 2.82 13.49
C ASP A 33 23.29 4.28 13.89
N LYS A 34 22.78 5.13 12.95
CA LYS A 34 22.56 6.54 13.22
C LYS A 34 21.39 6.80 14.18
N GLU A 35 21.44 7.94 14.87
CA GLU A 35 20.32 8.43 15.67
C GLU A 35 19.19 8.95 14.78
N VAL A 36 17.96 8.58 15.11
CA VAL A 36 16.72 9.04 14.44
C VAL A 36 15.90 9.85 15.47
N LYS A 37 15.68 11.12 15.17
CA LYS A 37 14.83 12.04 15.93
C LYS A 37 13.63 12.51 15.12
N LYS A 38 13.70 12.40 13.78
CA LYS A 38 12.63 12.81 12.89
C LYS A 38 12.46 11.83 11.74
N ILE A 39 11.25 11.33 11.59
CA ILE A 39 10.84 10.44 10.49
C ILE A 39 9.90 11.19 9.57
N TYR A 40 10.19 11.19 8.27
CA TYR A 40 9.31 11.71 7.22
C TYR A 40 8.62 10.56 6.52
N ILE A 41 7.28 10.55 6.45
CA ILE A 41 6.48 9.47 5.86
C ILE A 41 5.83 9.95 4.58
N ALA A 42 5.93 9.16 3.52
CA ALA A 42 5.27 9.40 2.24
C ALA A 42 4.84 8.07 1.59
N LEU A 43 4.06 8.10 0.51
CA LEU A 43 3.78 6.91 -0.28
C LEU A 43 4.97 6.61 -1.21
N ASP A 44 5.46 7.62 -1.92
CA ASP A 44 6.51 7.53 -2.92
C ASP A 44 7.71 8.42 -2.59
N ALA A 45 8.93 7.98 -2.90
CA ALA A 45 10.14 8.79 -2.82
C ALA A 45 10.34 9.63 -4.10
N THR A 46 9.43 10.56 -4.40
CA THR A 46 9.57 11.51 -5.54
C THR A 46 10.67 12.54 -5.28
N ASP A 47 11.09 13.32 -6.31
CA ASP A 47 12.04 14.42 -6.11
C ASP A 47 11.52 15.42 -5.08
N GLN A 48 10.21 15.75 -5.12
CA GLN A 48 9.57 16.67 -4.19
C GLN A 48 9.57 16.13 -2.75
N VAL A 49 9.28 14.84 -2.57
CA VAL A 49 9.30 14.18 -1.25
C VAL A 49 10.70 14.14 -0.68
N VAL A 50 11.71 13.77 -1.47
CA VAL A 50 13.11 13.76 -1.02
C VAL A 50 13.56 15.17 -0.61
N GLU A 51 13.24 16.20 -1.38
CA GLU A 51 13.56 17.59 -1.05
C GLU A 51 12.82 18.09 0.19
N ALA A 52 11.55 17.69 0.35
CA ALA A 52 10.77 18.04 1.54
C ALA A 52 11.32 17.35 2.81
N ALA A 53 11.72 16.08 2.73
CA ALA A 53 12.34 15.35 3.84
C ALA A 53 13.69 16.01 4.25
N ILE A 54 14.53 16.39 3.28
CA ILE A 54 15.78 17.12 3.52
C ILE A 54 15.49 18.47 4.19
N LYS A 55 14.54 19.26 3.64
CA LYS A 55 14.16 20.57 4.21
C LYS A 55 13.59 20.46 5.62
N ALA A 56 12.85 19.39 5.90
CA ALA A 56 12.32 19.11 7.23
C ALA A 56 13.41 18.69 8.23
N GLY A 57 14.62 18.39 7.77
CA GLY A 57 15.69 17.86 8.61
C GLY A 57 15.37 16.45 9.11
N ALA A 58 14.76 15.62 8.26
CA ALA A 58 14.46 14.23 8.60
C ALA A 58 15.74 13.41 8.73
N ASP A 59 15.76 12.49 9.68
CA ASP A 59 16.82 11.49 9.85
C ASP A 59 16.49 10.20 9.08
N MET A 60 15.20 9.94 8.88
CA MET A 60 14.69 8.78 8.15
C MET A 60 13.56 9.18 7.23
N LEU A 61 13.58 8.67 6.01
CA LEU A 61 12.46 8.70 5.06
C LEU A 61 11.84 7.30 5.00
N LEU A 62 10.58 7.19 5.39
CA LEU A 62 9.78 5.98 5.30
C LEU A 62 8.78 6.11 4.15
N THR A 63 8.81 5.18 3.21
CA THR A 63 7.81 5.12 2.13
C THR A 63 7.19 3.74 2.01
N HIS A 64 6.05 3.68 1.32
CA HIS A 64 5.49 2.43 0.88
C HIS A 64 6.27 1.88 -0.33
N HIS A 65 6.32 2.63 -1.42
CA HIS A 65 7.00 2.19 -2.64
C HIS A 65 8.51 2.31 -2.53
N PRO A 66 9.27 1.23 -2.88
CA PRO A 66 10.72 1.24 -2.86
C PRO A 66 11.31 2.07 -4.00
N LEU A 67 12.21 3.00 -3.70
CA LEU A 67 12.96 3.75 -4.70
C LEU A 67 13.88 2.85 -5.53
N ILE A 68 14.41 1.79 -4.91
CA ILE A 68 15.23 0.77 -5.55
C ILE A 68 14.40 -0.48 -5.74
N PHE A 69 13.68 -0.56 -6.85
CA PHE A 69 12.90 -1.75 -7.21
C PHE A 69 13.74 -2.75 -8.02
N LYS A 70 14.58 -2.26 -8.94
CA LYS A 70 15.50 -3.08 -9.73
C LYS A 70 16.94 -2.81 -9.31
N ALA A 71 17.78 -3.83 -9.37
CA ALA A 71 19.20 -3.71 -9.03
C ALA A 71 19.87 -2.56 -9.80
N ILE A 72 20.57 -1.69 -9.08
CA ILE A 72 21.31 -0.56 -9.62
C ILE A 72 22.80 -0.91 -9.76
N LYS A 73 23.38 -0.51 -10.92
CA LYS A 73 24.81 -0.76 -11.21
C LYS A 73 25.69 0.44 -10.94
N LYS A 74 25.11 1.65 -10.86
CA LYS A 74 25.84 2.91 -10.67
C LYS A 74 25.01 3.84 -9.80
N VAL A 75 25.63 4.50 -8.82
CA VAL A 75 25.01 5.54 -7.98
C VAL A 75 25.64 6.87 -8.34
N ASN A 76 24.95 7.68 -9.11
CA ASN A 76 25.35 9.02 -9.54
C ASN A 76 24.10 9.87 -9.84
N ASP A 77 24.27 11.09 -10.34
CA ASP A 77 23.21 12.05 -10.61
C ASP A 77 22.60 11.97 -12.03
N GLN A 78 23.04 11.03 -12.87
CA GLN A 78 22.60 10.92 -14.26
C GLN A 78 21.23 10.25 -14.43
N ASN A 79 20.79 9.48 -13.43
CA ASN A 79 19.48 8.84 -13.41
C ASN A 79 18.66 9.40 -12.22
N PHE A 80 17.36 9.59 -12.40
CA PHE A 80 16.50 10.21 -11.38
C PHE A 80 16.44 9.38 -10.07
N ILE A 81 16.45 8.04 -10.14
CA ILE A 81 16.46 7.16 -8.98
C ILE A 81 17.76 7.34 -8.18
N THR A 82 18.91 7.20 -8.87
CA THR A 82 20.21 7.29 -8.21
C THR A 82 20.55 8.71 -7.79
N ARG A 83 20.04 9.75 -8.46
CA ARG A 83 20.13 11.15 -8.01
C ARG A 83 19.41 11.36 -6.67
N ARG A 84 18.22 10.76 -6.47
CA ARG A 84 17.50 10.78 -5.18
C ARG A 84 18.30 10.09 -4.09
N LEU A 85 18.90 8.93 -4.39
CA LEU A 85 19.78 8.22 -3.47
C LEU A 85 20.99 9.06 -3.08
N VAL A 86 21.66 9.72 -4.06
CA VAL A 86 22.78 10.63 -3.78
C VAL A 86 22.36 11.75 -2.83
N LYS A 87 21.19 12.38 -3.07
CA LYS A 87 20.64 13.43 -2.19
C LYS A 87 20.39 12.92 -0.77
N LEU A 88 19.76 11.75 -0.62
CA LEU A 88 19.48 11.13 0.69
C LEU A 88 20.77 10.81 1.44
N ILE A 89 21.76 10.20 0.76
CA ILE A 89 23.05 9.87 1.36
C ILE A 89 23.83 11.13 1.77
N GLN A 90 23.83 12.19 0.92
CA GLN A 90 24.48 13.46 1.25
C GLN A 90 23.82 14.17 2.44
N ALA A 91 22.51 14.02 2.59
CA ALA A 91 21.75 14.57 3.73
C ALA A 91 21.81 13.67 4.98
N ASP A 92 22.52 12.54 4.92
CA ASP A 92 22.56 11.51 5.97
C ASP A 92 21.14 11.02 6.37
N ILE A 93 20.23 10.87 5.41
CA ILE A 93 18.88 10.35 5.64
C ILE A 93 18.88 8.86 5.36
N SER A 94 18.48 8.05 6.34
CA SER A 94 18.22 6.62 6.13
C SER A 94 16.88 6.43 5.41
N TYR A 95 16.88 5.65 4.34
CA TYR A 95 15.70 5.41 3.52
C TYR A 95 15.21 3.98 3.68
N TYR A 96 13.98 3.83 4.16
CA TYR A 96 13.31 2.54 4.39
C TYR A 96 12.01 2.47 3.60
N ALA A 97 11.74 1.31 2.99
CA ALA A 97 10.48 1.05 2.29
C ALA A 97 9.74 -0.14 2.91
N MET A 98 8.42 -0.01 3.07
CA MET A 98 7.50 -1.08 3.44
C MET A 98 6.52 -1.28 2.29
N HIS A 99 6.76 -2.25 1.43
CA HIS A 99 6.00 -2.47 0.20
C HIS A 99 5.13 -3.72 0.33
N THR A 100 5.37 -4.78 -0.43
CA THR A 100 4.51 -5.96 -0.38
C THR A 100 4.48 -6.66 0.98
N ASN A 101 5.48 -6.47 1.83
CA ASN A 101 5.41 -6.89 3.23
C ASN A 101 4.30 -6.16 4.00
N PHE A 102 4.06 -4.88 3.73
CA PHE A 102 2.95 -4.13 4.31
C PHE A 102 1.62 -4.42 3.59
N ASP A 103 1.64 -4.75 2.31
CA ASP A 103 0.42 -5.19 1.60
C ASP A 103 -0.12 -6.50 2.17
N ALA A 104 0.78 -7.44 2.47
CA ALA A 104 0.44 -8.81 2.83
C ALA A 104 0.26 -9.05 4.32
N ALA A 105 1.01 -8.34 5.19
CA ALA A 105 0.99 -8.61 6.64
C ALA A 105 -0.38 -8.35 7.27
N PRO A 106 -0.80 -9.18 8.26
CA PRO A 106 -2.06 -9.00 8.97
C PRO A 106 -2.15 -7.63 9.65
N GLY A 107 -3.32 -7.00 9.58
CA GLY A 107 -3.58 -5.67 10.13
C GLY A 107 -2.99 -4.51 9.32
N CYS A 108 -2.40 -4.79 8.16
CA CYS A 108 -1.79 -3.81 7.27
C CYS A 108 -2.67 -3.49 6.05
N MET A 109 -2.09 -3.11 4.92
CA MET A 109 -2.76 -2.46 3.78
C MET A 109 -4.08 -3.12 3.38
N ALA A 110 -4.08 -4.43 3.12
CA ALA A 110 -5.27 -5.13 2.66
C ALA A 110 -6.36 -5.20 3.74
N ASP A 111 -5.98 -5.40 5.01
CA ASP A 111 -6.92 -5.40 6.14
C ASP A 111 -7.49 -4.00 6.39
N LEU A 112 -6.65 -2.96 6.35
CA LEU A 112 -7.08 -1.56 6.49
C LEU A 112 -8.08 -1.15 5.39
N ALA A 113 -7.86 -1.60 4.17
CA ALA A 113 -8.77 -1.36 3.06
C ALA A 113 -10.09 -2.13 3.24
N ALA A 114 -10.04 -3.38 3.71
CA ALA A 114 -11.22 -4.18 4.00
C ALA A 114 -12.07 -3.58 5.14
N GLU A 115 -11.42 -3.07 6.19
CA GLU A 115 -12.08 -2.37 7.30
C GLU A 115 -12.80 -1.11 6.83
N ARG A 116 -12.20 -0.30 5.94
CA ARG A 116 -12.84 0.89 5.37
C ARG A 116 -14.10 0.57 4.57
N LEU A 117 -14.13 -0.58 3.93
CA LEU A 117 -15.32 -1.08 3.22
C LEU A 117 -16.28 -1.86 4.12
N PHE A 118 -15.93 -2.05 5.40
CA PHE A 118 -16.70 -2.84 6.38
C PHE A 118 -16.92 -4.29 5.93
N LEU A 119 -15.94 -4.88 5.26
CA LEU A 119 -15.99 -6.28 4.88
C LEU A 119 -15.94 -7.19 6.12
N LYS A 120 -16.66 -8.30 6.06
CA LYS A 120 -16.73 -9.34 7.09
C LYS A 120 -16.15 -10.64 6.55
N ASP A 121 -15.73 -11.52 7.47
CA ASP A 121 -15.23 -12.85 7.15
C ASP A 121 -14.11 -12.77 6.08
N THR A 122 -13.14 -11.88 6.32
CA THR A 122 -12.09 -11.60 5.34
C THR A 122 -11.02 -12.68 5.36
N GLU A 123 -10.58 -13.08 4.16
CA GLU A 123 -9.49 -14.02 3.94
C GLU A 123 -8.51 -13.42 2.90
N PRO A 124 -7.21 -13.75 2.97
CA PRO A 124 -6.27 -13.36 1.92
C PRO A 124 -6.74 -13.86 0.55
N LEU A 125 -6.66 -13.01 -0.46
CA LEU A 125 -7.04 -13.38 -1.82
C LEU A 125 -5.98 -14.29 -2.44
N GLU A 126 -4.72 -13.97 -2.27
CA GLU A 126 -3.57 -14.81 -2.58
C GLU A 126 -2.80 -15.08 -1.30
N CYS A 127 -3.06 -16.26 -0.68
CA CYS A 127 -2.43 -16.65 0.57
C CYS A 127 -0.94 -16.97 0.37
N MET A 128 -0.08 -16.32 1.16
CA MET A 128 1.38 -16.51 1.12
C MET A 128 1.90 -17.34 2.30
N GLY A 129 1.11 -17.51 3.36
CA GLY A 129 1.50 -18.29 4.53
C GLY A 129 0.72 -17.88 5.78
N ASP A 130 1.22 -18.32 6.92
CA ASP A 130 0.70 -17.98 8.24
C ASP A 130 1.75 -17.23 9.06
N MET A 131 1.31 -16.21 9.81
CA MET A 131 2.11 -15.48 10.77
C MET A 131 1.54 -15.73 12.17
N GLU A 132 2.43 -15.99 13.14
CA GLU A 132 2.00 -16.17 14.53
C GLU A 132 1.67 -14.82 15.17
N ILE A 133 0.43 -14.61 15.57
CA ILE A 133 -0.02 -13.42 16.30
C ILE A 133 -0.69 -13.87 17.60
N ASN A 134 -0.12 -13.46 18.73
CA ASN A 134 -0.61 -13.82 20.08
C ASN A 134 -0.77 -15.33 20.28
N GLY A 135 0.13 -16.15 19.72
CA GLY A 135 0.11 -17.60 19.83
C GLY A 135 -0.90 -18.30 18.88
N ASN A 136 -1.46 -17.59 17.92
CA ASN A 136 -2.36 -18.16 16.92
C ASN A 136 -1.82 -17.92 15.51
N PRO A 137 -1.91 -18.91 14.60
CA PRO A 137 -1.60 -18.71 13.20
C PRO A 137 -2.68 -17.81 12.56
N VAL A 138 -2.24 -16.77 11.85
CA VAL A 138 -3.08 -15.86 11.09
C VAL A 138 -2.59 -15.86 9.65
N ALA A 139 -3.45 -16.25 8.72
CA ALA A 139 -3.12 -16.27 7.30
C ALA A 139 -2.84 -14.86 6.78
N TYR A 140 -1.77 -14.71 6.01
CA TYR A 140 -1.40 -13.47 5.36
C TYR A 140 -1.22 -13.64 3.85
N GLY A 141 -1.28 -12.54 3.11
CA GLY A 141 -1.10 -12.57 1.65
C GLY A 141 -1.65 -11.33 0.96
N ILE A 142 -1.56 -11.34 -0.35
CA ILE A 142 -1.94 -10.21 -1.20
C ILE A 142 -3.45 -10.11 -1.35
N GLY A 143 -3.97 -8.92 -1.11
CA GLY A 143 -5.41 -8.61 -1.21
C GLY A 143 -6.27 -9.36 -0.19
N LYS A 144 -7.56 -9.08 -0.20
CA LYS A 144 -8.56 -9.75 0.64
C LYS A 144 -9.81 -10.05 -0.17
N THR A 145 -10.50 -11.12 0.20
CA THR A 145 -11.90 -11.34 -0.14
C THR A 145 -12.73 -11.29 1.13
N GLY A 146 -13.98 -10.88 1.03
CA GLY A 146 -14.88 -10.79 2.18
C GLY A 146 -16.31 -10.48 1.76
N ASN A 147 -17.20 -10.47 2.74
CA ASN A 147 -18.64 -10.25 2.54
C ASN A 147 -19.03 -8.83 2.96
N LEU A 148 -19.88 -8.19 2.17
CA LEU A 148 -20.59 -6.98 2.57
C LEU A 148 -21.62 -7.32 3.68
N ALA A 149 -21.98 -6.34 4.49
CA ALA A 149 -23.01 -6.54 5.54
C ALA A 149 -24.42 -6.83 4.97
N GLY A 150 -24.59 -6.67 3.66
CA GLY A 150 -25.80 -6.94 2.90
C GLY A 150 -25.53 -6.69 1.43
N LYS A 151 -26.44 -7.11 0.55
CA LYS A 151 -26.29 -6.94 -0.89
C LYS A 151 -26.28 -5.46 -1.28
N LEU A 152 -25.34 -5.11 -2.15
CA LEU A 152 -25.27 -3.82 -2.84
C LEU A 152 -25.25 -4.04 -4.34
N THR A 153 -25.66 -3.06 -5.13
CA THR A 153 -25.33 -3.06 -6.54
C THR A 153 -23.86 -2.68 -6.75
N VAL A 154 -23.27 -3.06 -7.88
CA VAL A 154 -21.91 -2.64 -8.26
C VAL A 154 -21.79 -1.12 -8.21
N LYS A 155 -22.80 -0.39 -8.71
CA LYS A 155 -22.86 1.07 -8.65
C LYS A 155 -22.78 1.59 -7.20
N ALA A 156 -23.57 1.00 -6.29
CA ALA A 156 -23.57 1.40 -4.90
C ALA A 156 -22.24 1.08 -4.21
N LEU A 157 -21.58 -0.05 -4.55
CA LEU A 157 -20.24 -0.36 -4.08
C LEU A 157 -19.22 0.66 -4.61
N ALA A 158 -19.26 1.04 -5.87
CA ALA A 158 -18.35 2.03 -6.45
C ALA A 158 -18.46 3.39 -5.73
N GLU A 159 -19.67 3.84 -5.44
CA GLU A 159 -19.91 5.06 -4.64
C GLU A 159 -19.39 4.90 -3.20
N LYS A 160 -19.57 3.73 -2.60
CA LYS A 160 -19.03 3.43 -1.26
C LYS A 160 -17.49 3.47 -1.26
N VAL A 161 -16.82 2.88 -2.26
CA VAL A 161 -15.36 2.94 -2.43
C VAL A 161 -14.88 4.38 -2.53
N LYS A 162 -15.51 5.16 -3.41
CA LYS A 162 -15.21 6.59 -3.58
C LYS A 162 -15.27 7.36 -2.25
N GLN A 163 -16.30 7.12 -1.45
CA GLN A 163 -16.46 7.77 -0.14
C GLN A 163 -15.46 7.25 0.90
N ALA A 164 -15.25 5.93 0.97
CA ALA A 164 -14.40 5.28 1.97
C ALA A 164 -12.92 5.70 1.85
N PHE A 165 -12.47 5.99 0.64
CA PHE A 165 -11.10 6.40 0.34
C PHE A 165 -10.96 7.88 -0.02
N ASP A 166 -12.03 8.71 0.13
CA ASP A 166 -12.04 10.14 -0.18
C ASP A 166 -11.55 10.44 -1.62
N LEU A 167 -12.10 9.69 -2.60
CA LEU A 167 -11.66 9.77 -3.99
C LEU A 167 -12.51 10.77 -4.78
N PRO A 168 -11.90 11.52 -5.71
CA PRO A 168 -12.63 12.39 -6.61
C PRO A 168 -13.48 11.61 -7.63
N PHE A 169 -13.01 10.42 -8.03
CA PHE A 169 -13.68 9.50 -8.96
C PHE A 169 -13.17 8.08 -8.78
N VAL A 170 -13.87 7.14 -9.39
CA VAL A 170 -13.44 5.76 -9.65
C VAL A 170 -13.81 5.40 -11.07
N LEU A 171 -13.07 4.46 -11.68
CA LEU A 171 -13.46 3.87 -12.97
C LEU A 171 -14.12 2.52 -12.71
N VAL A 172 -15.13 2.17 -13.51
CA VAL A 172 -15.80 0.87 -13.41
C VAL A 172 -15.75 0.19 -14.76
N TYR A 173 -15.21 -1.02 -14.80
CA TYR A 173 -15.28 -1.92 -15.94
C TYR A 173 -16.47 -2.87 -15.72
N GLY A 174 -17.31 -3.04 -16.74
CA GLY A 174 -18.56 -3.81 -16.68
C GLY A 174 -19.77 -2.88 -16.52
N GLU A 175 -20.00 -1.99 -17.50
CA GLU A 175 -21.18 -1.10 -17.54
C GLU A 175 -22.47 -1.90 -17.40
N GLU A 176 -22.54 -3.05 -18.07
CA GLU A 176 -23.67 -3.98 -18.04
C GLU A 176 -23.90 -4.66 -16.69
N LEU A 177 -22.90 -4.59 -15.79
CA LEU A 177 -22.93 -5.18 -14.44
C LEU A 177 -23.31 -4.16 -13.35
N MET A 178 -23.53 -2.89 -13.69
CA MET A 178 -23.72 -1.81 -12.71
C MET A 178 -24.89 -2.04 -11.74
N ASP A 179 -25.97 -2.67 -12.22
CA ASP A 179 -27.16 -2.98 -11.42
C ASP A 179 -27.12 -4.40 -10.81
N MET A 180 -26.05 -5.18 -11.06
CA MET A 180 -25.88 -6.52 -10.47
C MET A 180 -25.74 -6.41 -8.95
N GLU A 181 -26.57 -7.17 -8.22
CA GLU A 181 -26.46 -7.31 -6.77
C GLU A 181 -25.29 -8.22 -6.41
N ILE A 182 -24.46 -7.72 -5.53
CA ILE A 182 -23.25 -8.41 -5.03
C ILE A 182 -23.22 -8.43 -3.50
N GLU A 183 -22.65 -9.47 -2.96
CA GLU A 183 -22.43 -9.65 -1.52
C GLU A 183 -20.96 -9.94 -1.22
N LYS A 184 -20.32 -10.79 -2.05
CA LYS A 184 -18.91 -11.12 -1.93
C LYS A 184 -18.06 -10.25 -2.82
N VAL A 185 -17.04 -9.61 -2.23
CA VAL A 185 -16.14 -8.64 -2.87
C VAL A 185 -14.70 -9.08 -2.66
N ALA A 186 -13.87 -8.89 -3.66
CA ALA A 186 -12.42 -8.93 -3.54
C ALA A 186 -11.87 -7.50 -3.53
N LEU A 187 -10.75 -7.29 -2.86
CA LEU A 187 -9.99 -6.06 -2.93
C LEU A 187 -8.48 -6.34 -2.97
N CYS A 188 -7.77 -5.51 -3.69
CA CYS A 188 -6.32 -5.52 -3.76
C CYS A 188 -5.84 -4.08 -3.94
N PRO A 189 -5.38 -3.39 -2.87
CA PRO A 189 -4.74 -2.09 -3.02
C PRO A 189 -3.56 -2.16 -4.00
N GLY A 190 -3.25 -1.05 -4.65
CA GLY A 190 -2.22 -1.02 -5.69
C GLY A 190 -2.68 -1.58 -7.03
N ALA A 191 -1.80 -2.30 -7.74
CA ALA A 191 -2.04 -2.85 -9.07
C ALA A 191 -2.57 -4.29 -9.00
N GLY A 192 -3.87 -4.48 -8.90
CA GLY A 192 -4.50 -5.79 -8.71
C GLY A 192 -4.88 -6.56 -9.97
N GLY A 193 -4.33 -6.20 -11.12
CA GLY A 193 -4.62 -6.93 -12.36
C GLY A 193 -4.18 -8.40 -12.34
N SER A 194 -3.20 -8.77 -11.51
CA SER A 194 -2.71 -10.14 -11.35
C SER A 194 -3.65 -11.03 -10.53
N VAL A 195 -4.49 -10.47 -9.66
CA VAL A 195 -5.36 -11.23 -8.76
C VAL A 195 -6.81 -11.38 -9.25
N ILE A 196 -7.11 -10.97 -10.48
CA ILE A 196 -8.45 -11.13 -11.07
C ILE A 196 -8.90 -12.59 -11.07
N GLU A 197 -7.99 -13.51 -11.42
CA GLU A 197 -8.28 -14.94 -11.45
C GLU A 197 -8.60 -15.50 -10.05
N GLU A 198 -7.85 -15.06 -9.05
CA GLU A 198 -8.05 -15.42 -7.65
C GLU A 198 -9.39 -14.89 -7.14
N ALA A 199 -9.74 -13.65 -7.49
CA ALA A 199 -11.01 -13.04 -7.13
C ALA A 199 -12.21 -13.82 -7.70
N ILE A 200 -12.12 -14.23 -8.97
CA ILE A 200 -13.16 -15.06 -9.62
C ILE A 200 -13.25 -16.43 -8.94
N ARG A 201 -12.11 -17.09 -8.68
CA ARG A 201 -12.07 -18.39 -7.99
C ARG A 201 -12.63 -18.33 -6.56
N ALA A 202 -12.39 -17.23 -5.87
CA ALA A 202 -12.97 -16.97 -4.56
C ALA A 202 -14.49 -16.72 -4.61
N GLY A 203 -15.08 -16.59 -5.79
CA GLY A 203 -16.52 -16.34 -5.98
C GLY A 203 -16.92 -14.87 -5.76
N ALA A 204 -15.98 -13.95 -5.74
CA ALA A 204 -16.27 -12.54 -5.73
C ALA A 204 -16.91 -12.10 -7.06
N LYS A 205 -17.79 -11.11 -7.01
CA LYS A 205 -18.47 -10.52 -8.17
C LYS A 205 -18.00 -9.10 -8.47
N ALA A 206 -17.21 -8.52 -7.58
CA ALA A 206 -16.52 -7.26 -7.80
C ALA A 206 -15.10 -7.33 -7.23
N LEU A 207 -14.15 -6.72 -7.93
CA LEU A 207 -12.79 -6.47 -7.48
C LEU A 207 -12.58 -4.96 -7.34
N VAL A 208 -12.16 -4.51 -6.15
CA VAL A 208 -11.76 -3.13 -5.89
C VAL A 208 -10.23 -3.07 -5.89
N THR A 209 -9.64 -2.25 -6.77
CA THR A 209 -8.19 -2.21 -6.97
C THR A 209 -7.75 -0.92 -7.66
N GLY A 210 -6.54 -0.86 -8.19
CA GLY A 210 -6.02 0.22 -9.05
C GLY A 210 -5.25 -0.32 -10.25
N ASP A 211 -4.87 0.60 -11.13
CA ASP A 211 -3.99 0.35 -12.29
C ASP A 211 -4.45 -0.79 -13.22
N ILE A 212 -5.74 -0.86 -13.50
CA ILE A 212 -6.30 -1.87 -14.40
C ILE A 212 -6.12 -1.46 -15.86
N SER A 213 -5.49 -2.34 -16.64
CA SER A 213 -5.40 -2.13 -18.08
C SER A 213 -6.75 -2.38 -18.76
N HIS A 214 -6.95 -1.74 -19.95
CA HIS A 214 -8.16 -1.90 -20.74
C HIS A 214 -8.55 -3.38 -20.95
N HIS A 215 -7.60 -4.23 -21.35
CA HIS A 215 -7.87 -5.64 -21.61
C HIS A 215 -8.22 -6.42 -20.35
N GLN A 216 -7.53 -6.19 -19.24
CA GLN A 216 -7.87 -6.82 -17.96
C GLN A 216 -9.30 -6.48 -17.53
N GLY A 217 -9.70 -5.21 -17.70
CA GLY A 217 -11.07 -4.77 -17.35
C GLY A 217 -12.15 -5.42 -18.19
N ILE A 218 -12.02 -5.45 -19.52
CA ILE A 218 -13.03 -6.07 -20.40
C ILE A 218 -13.08 -7.59 -20.25
N ASP A 219 -11.91 -8.24 -20.03
CA ASP A 219 -11.84 -9.70 -19.85
C ASP A 219 -12.46 -10.12 -18.50
N ALA A 220 -12.33 -9.31 -17.46
CA ALA A 220 -13.00 -9.51 -16.18
C ALA A 220 -14.53 -9.35 -16.32
N ALA A 221 -15.00 -8.29 -16.98
CA ALA A 221 -16.41 -8.03 -17.21
C ALA A 221 -17.08 -9.16 -18.03
N ALA A 222 -16.40 -9.68 -19.05
CA ALA A 222 -16.88 -10.81 -19.85
C ALA A 222 -17.07 -12.11 -19.02
N ARG A 223 -16.57 -12.13 -17.77
CA ARG A 223 -16.68 -13.26 -16.83
C ARG A 223 -17.57 -12.91 -15.61
N ASP A 224 -18.47 -11.94 -15.76
CA ASP A 224 -19.37 -11.46 -14.71
C ASP A 224 -18.61 -10.94 -13.45
N MET A 225 -17.42 -10.36 -13.64
CA MET A 225 -16.61 -9.71 -12.60
C MET A 225 -16.53 -8.21 -12.89
N ALA A 226 -17.21 -7.39 -12.11
CA ALA A 226 -17.04 -5.95 -12.16
C ALA A 226 -15.69 -5.55 -11.55
N VAL A 227 -14.96 -4.63 -12.19
CA VAL A 227 -13.72 -4.08 -11.61
C VAL A 227 -13.91 -2.61 -11.32
N ILE A 228 -13.71 -2.23 -10.06
CA ILE A 228 -13.74 -0.85 -9.59
C ILE A 228 -12.29 -0.41 -9.41
N ASP A 229 -11.78 0.35 -10.38
CA ASP A 229 -10.45 0.93 -10.33
C ASP A 229 -10.50 2.26 -9.58
N ALA A 230 -10.04 2.23 -8.35
CA ALA A 230 -9.96 3.36 -7.42
C ALA A 230 -8.64 4.15 -7.56
N GLY A 231 -7.78 3.73 -8.48
CA GLY A 231 -6.42 4.24 -8.64
C GLY A 231 -5.46 3.70 -7.59
N HIS A 232 -4.23 3.47 -7.97
CA HIS A 232 -3.15 2.95 -7.12
C HIS A 232 -2.99 3.80 -5.86
N TYR A 233 -2.62 5.07 -6.05
CA TYR A 233 -2.52 6.05 -4.95
C TYR A 233 -3.83 6.16 -4.17
N GLY A 234 -4.96 6.04 -4.86
CA GLY A 234 -6.29 6.20 -4.28
C GLY A 234 -6.59 5.22 -3.15
N MET A 235 -6.08 4.02 -3.22
CA MET A 235 -6.25 3.03 -2.16
C MET A 235 -5.11 3.07 -1.13
N GLU A 236 -3.88 3.27 -1.58
CA GLU A 236 -2.69 3.11 -0.74
C GLU A 236 -2.29 4.34 0.07
N HIS A 237 -2.83 5.54 -0.24
CA HIS A 237 -2.52 6.75 0.55
C HIS A 237 -2.86 6.61 2.05
N ILE A 238 -3.70 5.65 2.42
CA ILE A 238 -4.03 5.30 3.81
C ILE A 238 -2.80 4.89 4.61
N PHE A 239 -1.74 4.36 3.96
CA PHE A 239 -0.44 4.05 4.53
C PHE A 239 0.12 5.22 5.35
N ILE A 240 0.06 6.44 4.79
CA ILE A 240 0.72 7.60 5.39
C ILE A 240 0.17 7.88 6.78
N GLN A 241 -1.15 7.96 6.92
CA GLN A 241 -1.79 8.28 8.19
C GLN A 241 -1.72 7.12 9.18
N TYR A 242 -1.88 5.89 8.68
CA TYR A 242 -1.76 4.70 9.51
C TYR A 242 -0.36 4.59 10.12
N MET A 243 0.70 4.71 9.31
CA MET A 243 2.07 4.64 9.78
C MET A 243 2.42 5.80 10.73
N ALA A 244 1.87 6.99 10.49
CA ALA A 244 2.05 8.11 11.42
C ALA A 244 1.43 7.84 12.79
N GLY A 245 0.25 7.24 12.85
CA GLY A 245 -0.38 6.78 14.09
C GLY A 245 0.45 5.69 14.79
N TYR A 246 0.76 4.63 14.04
CA TYR A 246 1.52 3.49 14.56
C TYR A 246 2.88 3.90 15.15
N LEU A 247 3.66 4.73 14.44
CA LEU A 247 4.95 5.19 14.95
C LEU A 247 4.82 6.09 16.18
N LYS A 248 3.82 6.97 16.24
CA LYS A 248 3.57 7.80 17.43
C LYS A 248 3.21 6.98 18.68
N GLU A 249 2.56 5.84 18.51
CA GLU A 249 2.19 4.94 19.60
C GLU A 249 3.35 4.04 20.06
N ASN A 250 4.25 3.68 19.14
CA ASN A 250 5.28 2.66 19.37
C ASN A 250 6.71 3.20 19.49
N LEU A 251 6.92 4.49 19.25
CA LEU A 251 8.22 5.15 19.41
C LEU A 251 8.24 6.09 20.63
N PRO A 252 9.42 6.41 21.17
CA PRO A 252 9.56 7.44 22.18
C PRO A 252 9.00 8.80 21.73
N SER A 253 8.40 9.54 22.64
CA SER A 253 7.72 10.82 22.36
C SER A 253 8.64 11.95 21.86
N ASP A 254 9.95 11.78 21.96
CA ASP A 254 10.96 12.70 21.42
C ASP A 254 11.31 12.42 19.95
N VAL A 255 10.75 11.38 19.34
CA VAL A 255 10.85 11.12 17.89
C VAL A 255 9.69 11.83 17.18
N GLU A 256 10.04 12.85 16.41
CA GLU A 256 9.06 13.59 15.60
C GLU A 256 8.65 12.79 14.36
N VAL A 257 7.35 12.68 14.11
CA VAL A 257 6.78 12.03 12.92
C VAL A 257 6.09 13.07 12.06
N VAL A 258 6.58 13.27 10.84
CA VAL A 258 6.07 14.22 9.83
C VAL A 258 5.54 13.44 8.64
N THR A 259 4.40 13.84 8.11
CA THR A 259 3.79 13.21 6.93
C THR A 259 3.88 14.12 5.71
N ALA A 260 4.11 13.52 4.54
CA ALA A 260 3.92 14.21 3.29
C ALA A 260 2.44 14.62 3.12
N PRO A 261 2.16 15.78 2.53
CA PRO A 261 0.78 16.12 2.16
C PRO A 261 0.27 15.12 1.11
N SER A 262 -1.04 14.88 1.11
CA SER A 262 -1.68 14.12 0.05
C SER A 262 -1.39 14.79 -1.29
N ALA A 263 -0.81 14.05 -2.21
CA ALA A 263 -0.45 14.55 -3.54
C ALA A 263 -1.00 13.60 -4.61
N TRP A 264 -2.14 13.99 -5.19
CA TRP A 264 -2.61 13.36 -6.43
C TRP A 264 -1.68 13.76 -7.56
N LEU A 265 -0.98 12.77 -8.15
CA LEU A 265 -0.09 12.99 -9.28
C LEU A 265 -0.87 13.06 -10.62
N THR A 266 -2.16 12.71 -10.58
CA THR A 266 -3.08 12.77 -11.73
C THR A 266 -4.12 13.87 -11.53
N VAL A 267 -4.45 14.58 -12.59
CA VAL A 267 -5.45 15.65 -12.59
C VAL A 267 -6.61 15.20 -13.46
N LEU A 268 -7.82 15.24 -12.94
CA LEU A 268 -9.03 15.10 -13.72
C LEU A 268 -9.37 16.47 -14.34
N LEU A 269 -9.43 16.54 -15.67
CA LEU A 269 -9.75 17.76 -16.43
C LEU A 269 -11.21 17.77 -16.87
#